data_1098eb48dc44022eec647a6a1f68bdbd
#
_entry.id   1098eb48dc44022eec647a6a1f68bdbd
#
_cell.length_a   1.000
_cell.length_b   1.000
_cell.length_c   1.000
_cell.angle_alpha   90.00
_cell.angle_beta   90.00
_cell.angle_gamma   90.00
#
_symmetry.space_group_name_H-M   'P 1'
#
loop_
_entity.id
_entity.type
_entity.pdbx_description
1 polymer ?
#
loop_
_entity_poly.entity_id
_entity_poly.type
_entity_poly.pdbx_seq_one_letter_code
_entity_poly.pdbx_strand_id
1 'polypeptide(L)'
;FYNLKNEGYHFMVAFVDMLNVRTLSDFLLKFGTSVMKSVASTPDDFARIVSTHLDDTHFVFDRVRFMTCGEVVSLNWEPDRNDIAKMMELPVKLANEKSLPYIVVLKEFQNLMNADEYEDVFKIMETQMKGRDRSNPHHATYLMSGAMVNAMKFIFEEKRYFYRLVNHVAFSPVDDKEIIEHIVKGFLNGMGKSFDRNLAMGACSLFKSNLWYMNHLAAI
;
A
#
# COMPACT_ATOMS: atom_id res chain seq x y z
N PHE A 1 -0.14 -12.29 0.85
CA PHE A 1 -1.41 -12.16 1.58
C PHE A 1 -2.37 -13.30 1.26
N TYR A 2 -2.55 -13.68 -0.01
CA TYR A 2 -3.46 -14.78 -0.40
C TYR A 2 -3.09 -16.09 0.31
N ASN A 3 -1.83 -16.48 0.29
CA ASN A 3 -1.36 -17.70 0.95
C ASN A 3 -1.61 -17.68 2.47
N LEU A 4 -1.34 -16.55 3.12
CA LEU A 4 -1.59 -16.39 4.55
C LEU A 4 -3.08 -16.55 4.90
N LYS A 5 -3.99 -16.00 4.08
CA LYS A 5 -5.42 -16.20 4.27
C LYS A 5 -5.82 -17.68 4.11
N ASN A 6 -5.24 -18.37 3.14
CA ASN A 6 -5.47 -19.81 2.95
C ASN A 6 -4.91 -20.67 4.10
N GLU A 7 -3.87 -20.19 4.80
CA GLU A 7 -3.32 -20.80 6.01
C GLU A 7 -4.14 -20.48 7.28
N GLY A 8 -5.25 -19.76 7.16
CA GLY A 8 -6.16 -19.47 8.28
C GLY A 8 -5.85 -18.17 9.03
N TYR A 9 -4.93 -17.34 8.53
CA TYR A 9 -4.71 -16.01 9.14
C TYR A 9 -5.81 -15.03 8.74
N HIS A 10 -6.43 -14.40 9.74
CA HIS A 10 -7.47 -13.39 9.56
C HIS A 10 -6.90 -11.99 9.76
N PHE A 11 -6.96 -11.16 8.74
CA PHE A 11 -6.50 -9.76 8.76
C PHE A 11 -7.16 -8.96 7.63
N MET A 12 -7.18 -7.65 7.79
CA MET A 12 -7.61 -6.70 6.76
C MET A 12 -6.39 -6.16 6.03
N VAL A 13 -6.54 -5.85 4.72
CA VAL A 13 -5.46 -5.26 3.92
C VAL A 13 -6.01 -4.15 3.05
N ALA A 14 -5.40 -2.97 3.12
CA ALA A 14 -5.60 -1.90 2.15
C ALA A 14 -4.34 -1.71 1.29
N PHE A 15 -4.52 -1.52 -0.01
CA PHE A 15 -3.45 -1.18 -0.96
C PHE A 15 -3.63 0.26 -1.40
N VAL A 16 -2.68 1.11 -1.07
CA VAL A 16 -2.64 2.52 -1.45
C VAL A 16 -1.54 2.71 -2.49
N ASP A 17 -1.91 2.92 -3.74
CA ASP A 17 -0.96 3.20 -4.81
C ASP A 17 -0.77 4.71 -4.96
N MET A 18 0.42 5.19 -4.59
CA MET A 18 0.74 6.61 -4.59
C MET A 18 1.36 7.11 -5.90
N LEU A 19 1.33 6.32 -6.98
CA LEU A 19 1.99 6.68 -8.25
C LEU A 19 1.62 8.09 -8.75
N ASN A 20 0.37 8.50 -8.57
CA ASN A 20 -0.16 9.79 -9.04
C ASN A 20 -0.46 10.77 -7.89
N VAL A 21 0.11 10.59 -6.71
CA VAL A 21 -0.03 11.55 -5.60
C VAL A 21 0.83 12.77 -5.90
N ARG A 22 0.21 13.95 -5.86
CA ARG A 22 0.84 15.26 -6.10
C ARG A 22 0.61 16.24 -4.97
N THR A 23 -0.53 16.12 -4.28
CA THR A 23 -0.98 17.02 -3.23
C THR A 23 -1.34 16.23 -1.97
N LEU A 24 -1.48 16.92 -0.84
CA LEU A 24 -2.00 16.34 0.39
C LEU A 24 -3.41 15.75 0.18
N SER A 25 -4.27 16.49 -0.51
CA SER A 25 -5.63 16.03 -0.82
C SER A 25 -5.64 14.73 -1.63
N ASP A 26 -4.78 14.62 -2.67
CA ASP A 26 -4.65 13.36 -3.44
C ASP A 26 -4.30 12.19 -2.54
N PHE A 27 -3.34 12.40 -1.63
CA PHE A 27 -2.92 11.36 -0.70
C PHE A 27 -4.04 10.95 0.23
N LEU A 28 -4.67 11.91 0.91
CA LEU A 28 -5.71 11.63 1.91
C LEU A 28 -6.93 10.94 1.29
N LEU A 29 -7.37 11.38 0.11
CA LEU A 29 -8.49 10.78 -0.60
C LEU A 29 -8.19 9.36 -1.08
N LYS A 30 -6.99 9.11 -1.63
CA LYS A 30 -6.56 7.76 -2.02
C LYS A 30 -6.40 6.84 -0.83
N PHE A 31 -5.78 7.33 0.23
CA PHE A 31 -5.60 6.57 1.47
C PHE A 31 -6.95 6.20 2.07
N GLY A 32 -7.83 7.18 2.31
CA GLY A 32 -9.15 6.97 2.86
C GLY A 32 -10.00 6.02 2.01
N THR A 33 -10.03 6.24 0.69
CA THR A 33 -10.74 5.36 -0.25
C THR A 33 -10.26 3.92 -0.16
N SER A 34 -8.94 3.70 -0.16
CA SER A 34 -8.36 2.35 -0.11
C SER A 34 -8.65 1.66 1.23
N VAL A 35 -8.52 2.41 2.32
CA VAL A 35 -8.80 1.92 3.67
C VAL A 35 -10.28 1.56 3.82
N MET A 36 -11.19 2.43 3.43
CA MET A 36 -12.63 2.18 3.56
C MET A 36 -13.09 1.02 2.66
N LYS A 37 -12.63 0.96 1.41
CA LYS A 37 -12.98 -0.13 0.46
C LYS A 37 -12.48 -1.50 0.90
N SER A 38 -11.48 -1.57 1.77
CA SER A 38 -10.98 -2.85 2.28
C SER A 38 -11.89 -3.49 3.33
N VAL A 39 -12.79 -2.70 3.95
CA VAL A 39 -13.65 -3.13 5.07
C VAL A 39 -15.15 -2.96 4.79
N ALA A 40 -15.50 -2.24 3.76
CA ALA A 40 -16.89 -1.90 3.40
C ALA A 40 -17.07 -1.93 1.88
N SER A 41 -18.32 -2.15 1.44
CA SER A 41 -18.67 -2.18 0.02
C SER A 41 -19.97 -1.43 -0.30
N THR A 42 -20.76 -1.05 0.71
CA THR A 42 -22.05 -0.38 0.51
C THR A 42 -21.96 1.12 0.81
N PRO A 43 -22.78 1.95 0.15
CA PRO A 43 -22.87 3.39 0.45
C PRO A 43 -23.16 3.70 1.91
N ASP A 44 -24.02 2.88 2.54
CA ASP A 44 -24.42 3.10 3.93
C ASP A 44 -23.26 2.80 4.90
N ASP A 45 -22.43 1.80 4.60
CA ASP A 45 -21.22 1.52 5.38
C ASP A 45 -20.20 2.66 5.27
N PHE A 46 -19.99 3.21 4.07
CA PHE A 46 -19.09 4.35 3.88
C PHE A 46 -19.58 5.58 4.62
N ALA A 47 -20.87 5.90 4.51
CA ALA A 47 -21.48 7.00 5.26
C ALA A 47 -21.28 6.84 6.77
N ARG A 48 -21.49 5.60 7.30
CA ARG A 48 -21.28 5.28 8.71
C ARG A 48 -19.83 5.46 9.13
N ILE A 49 -18.87 4.98 8.34
CA ILE A 49 -17.43 5.13 8.64
C ILE A 49 -17.06 6.61 8.73
N VAL A 50 -17.47 7.43 7.78
CA VAL A 50 -17.19 8.86 7.78
C VAL A 50 -17.84 9.54 8.98
N SER A 51 -19.14 9.31 9.24
CA SER A 51 -19.84 9.92 10.37
C SER A 51 -19.38 9.46 11.74
N THR A 52 -18.77 8.26 11.86
CA THR A 52 -18.32 7.72 13.15
C THR A 52 -16.87 8.08 13.44
N HIS A 53 -16.01 8.11 12.44
CA HIS A 53 -14.56 8.21 12.63
C HIS A 53 -13.94 9.52 12.12
N LEU A 54 -14.66 10.26 11.27
CA LEU A 54 -14.21 11.47 10.59
C LEU A 54 -15.20 12.65 10.75
N ASP A 55 -16.09 12.61 11.76
CA ASP A 55 -17.18 13.57 11.97
C ASP A 55 -16.69 15.00 12.28
N ASP A 56 -15.51 15.14 12.85
CA ASP A 56 -14.88 16.41 13.20
C ASP A 56 -13.81 16.85 12.20
N THR A 57 -13.96 16.44 10.93
CA THR A 57 -13.02 16.69 9.84
C THR A 57 -13.70 17.30 8.62
N HIS A 58 -12.90 17.64 7.59
CA HIS A 58 -13.39 18.09 6.29
C HIS A 58 -13.77 16.94 5.36
N PHE A 59 -13.66 15.67 5.81
CA PHE A 59 -14.07 14.53 5.00
C PHE A 59 -15.58 14.33 5.02
N VAL A 60 -16.14 14.09 3.84
CA VAL A 60 -17.57 13.84 3.65
C VAL A 60 -17.79 12.62 2.75
N PHE A 61 -18.90 11.92 2.97
CA PHE A 61 -19.43 10.94 2.03
C PHE A 61 -20.55 11.58 1.21
N ASP A 62 -20.37 11.64 -0.10
CA ASP A 62 -21.40 12.11 -1.04
C ASP A 62 -21.94 10.93 -1.83
N ARG A 63 -23.20 10.56 -1.56
CA ARG A 63 -23.87 9.44 -2.20
C ARG A 63 -24.00 9.62 -3.72
N VAL A 64 -24.17 10.86 -4.20
CA VAL A 64 -24.29 11.15 -5.63
C VAL A 64 -22.94 10.92 -6.31
N ARG A 65 -21.87 11.44 -5.75
CA ARG A 65 -20.51 11.21 -6.25
C ARG A 65 -20.12 9.73 -6.22
N PHE A 66 -20.50 9.03 -5.15
CA PHE A 66 -20.27 7.57 -5.10
C PHE A 66 -20.97 6.85 -6.26
N MET A 67 -22.23 7.16 -6.52
CA MET A 67 -23.01 6.51 -7.59
C MET A 67 -22.55 6.88 -9.00
N THR A 68 -21.99 8.07 -9.19
CA THR A 68 -21.57 8.56 -10.51
C THR A 68 -20.11 8.23 -10.85
N CYS A 69 -19.20 8.32 -9.89
CA CYS A 69 -17.75 8.15 -10.12
C CYS A 69 -17.08 7.20 -9.13
N GLY A 70 -17.84 6.56 -8.22
CA GLY A 70 -17.29 5.61 -7.24
C GLY A 70 -16.44 6.25 -6.14
N GLU A 71 -16.59 7.54 -5.90
CA GLU A 71 -15.86 8.29 -4.88
C GLU A 71 -16.39 7.95 -3.49
N VAL A 72 -15.56 7.34 -2.67
CA VAL A 72 -15.94 6.85 -1.33
C VAL A 72 -15.83 7.92 -0.26
N VAL A 73 -14.87 8.82 -0.42
CA VAL A 73 -14.64 9.95 0.48
C VAL A 73 -14.21 11.15 -0.33
N SER A 74 -14.75 12.32 0.03
CA SER A 74 -14.45 13.62 -0.59
C SER A 74 -14.03 14.60 0.49
N LEU A 75 -13.43 15.70 0.10
CA LEU A 75 -13.15 16.85 0.95
C LEU A 75 -14.14 17.99 0.60
N ASN A 76 -14.72 18.62 1.61
CA ASN A 76 -15.55 19.81 1.45
C ASN A 76 -14.77 21.10 1.63
N TRP A 77 -13.53 21.03 2.11
CA TRP A 77 -12.59 22.13 2.27
C TRP A 77 -11.14 21.65 2.13
N GLU A 78 -10.18 22.59 2.12
CA GLU A 78 -8.76 22.27 2.14
C GLU A 78 -8.41 21.49 3.43
N PRO A 79 -7.67 20.38 3.32
CA PRO A 79 -7.35 19.56 4.48
C PRO A 79 -6.39 20.27 5.43
N ASP A 80 -6.60 20.09 6.72
CA ASP A 80 -5.77 20.61 7.78
C ASP A 80 -5.04 19.47 8.54
N ARG A 81 -4.32 19.85 9.59
CA ARG A 81 -3.56 18.89 10.40
C ARG A 81 -4.45 17.89 11.16
N ASN A 82 -5.67 18.30 11.52
CA ASN A 82 -6.65 17.40 12.16
C ASN A 82 -7.12 16.34 11.17
N ASP A 83 -7.37 16.73 9.92
CA ASP A 83 -7.72 15.80 8.85
C ASP A 83 -6.64 14.73 8.63
N ILE A 84 -5.37 15.15 8.59
CA ILE A 84 -4.25 14.21 8.49
C ILE A 84 -4.25 13.24 9.67
N ALA A 85 -4.37 13.75 10.90
CA ALA A 85 -4.31 12.93 12.10
C ALA A 85 -5.45 11.90 12.13
N LYS A 86 -6.69 12.33 11.89
CA LYS A 86 -7.88 11.47 11.90
C LYS A 86 -7.85 10.43 10.78
N MET A 87 -7.40 10.83 9.58
CA MET A 87 -7.27 9.90 8.47
C MET A 87 -6.19 8.83 8.74
N MET A 88 -5.05 9.21 9.34
CA MET A 88 -4.01 8.25 9.70
C MET A 88 -4.40 7.34 10.88
N GLU A 89 -5.32 7.77 11.77
CA GLU A 89 -5.88 6.93 12.83
C GLU A 89 -6.90 5.91 12.31
N LEU A 90 -7.53 6.16 11.17
CA LEU A 90 -8.64 5.35 10.66
C LEU A 90 -8.34 3.85 10.59
N PRO A 91 -7.17 3.39 10.10
CA PRO A 91 -6.86 1.95 10.09
C PRO A 91 -6.88 1.30 11.48
N VAL A 92 -6.39 1.99 12.51
CA VAL A 92 -6.38 1.48 13.89
C VAL A 92 -7.81 1.44 14.45
N LYS A 93 -8.62 2.47 14.22
CA LYS A 93 -10.02 2.49 14.62
C LYS A 93 -10.82 1.35 14.01
N LEU A 94 -10.63 1.11 12.71
CA LEU A 94 -11.26 0.00 12.00
C LEU A 94 -10.74 -1.37 12.45
N ALA A 95 -9.44 -1.49 12.77
CA ALA A 95 -8.87 -2.72 13.33
C ALA A 95 -9.53 -3.08 14.67
N ASN A 96 -9.73 -2.10 15.55
CA ASN A 96 -10.42 -2.28 16.83
C ASN A 96 -11.92 -2.62 16.62
N GLU A 97 -12.61 -1.89 15.75
CA GLU A 97 -14.03 -2.15 15.43
C GLU A 97 -14.27 -3.56 14.93
N LYS A 98 -13.41 -4.03 14.02
CA LYS A 98 -13.52 -5.36 13.42
C LYS A 98 -12.86 -6.46 14.24
N SER A 99 -12.12 -6.12 15.29
CA SER A 99 -11.31 -7.05 16.09
C SER A 99 -10.34 -7.88 15.22
N LEU A 100 -9.71 -7.25 14.22
CA LEU A 100 -8.77 -7.86 13.29
C LEU A 100 -7.53 -6.98 13.10
N PRO A 101 -6.34 -7.57 12.96
CA PRO A 101 -5.14 -6.82 12.55
C PRO A 101 -5.36 -6.17 11.18
N TYR A 102 -4.77 -5.01 10.97
CA TYR A 102 -4.89 -4.27 9.75
C TYR A 102 -3.52 -4.01 9.11
N ILE A 103 -3.36 -4.34 7.83
CA ILE A 103 -2.15 -4.12 7.07
C ILE A 103 -2.42 -3.06 6.01
N VAL A 104 -1.68 -1.97 6.04
CA VAL A 104 -1.73 -0.90 5.03
C VAL A 104 -0.48 -0.98 4.18
N VAL A 105 -0.65 -1.27 2.90
CA VAL A 105 0.44 -1.35 1.92
C VAL A 105 0.50 -0.02 1.16
N LEU A 106 1.58 0.74 1.37
CA LEU A 106 1.84 2.01 0.71
C LEU A 106 2.85 1.77 -0.42
N LYS A 107 2.37 1.77 -1.67
CA LYS A 107 3.20 1.62 -2.87
C LYS A 107 3.64 2.99 -3.38
N GLU A 108 4.87 3.08 -3.86
CA GLU A 108 5.49 4.33 -4.33
C GLU A 108 5.47 5.43 -3.26
N PHE A 109 5.82 5.02 -2.00
CA PHE A 109 5.74 5.85 -0.80
C PHE A 109 6.50 7.18 -0.93
N GLN A 110 7.61 7.20 -1.69
CA GLN A 110 8.38 8.41 -1.95
C GLN A 110 7.56 9.51 -2.66
N ASN A 111 6.48 9.16 -3.36
CA ASN A 111 5.68 10.16 -4.06
C ASN A 111 4.88 11.07 -3.11
N LEU A 112 4.77 10.69 -1.84
CA LEU A 112 4.20 11.57 -0.83
C LEU A 112 5.03 12.86 -0.65
N MET A 113 6.33 12.83 -0.94
CA MET A 113 7.19 14.03 -0.92
C MET A 113 6.84 15.08 -2.00
N ASN A 114 5.95 14.77 -2.95
CA ASN A 114 5.44 15.75 -3.90
C ASN A 114 4.42 16.70 -3.26
N ALA A 115 3.81 16.34 -2.13
CA ALA A 115 2.93 17.23 -1.37
C ALA A 115 3.76 18.14 -0.47
N ASP A 116 3.44 19.41 -0.40
CA ASP A 116 4.19 20.40 0.40
C ASP A 116 4.16 20.04 1.90
N GLU A 117 3.08 19.43 2.38
CA GLU A 117 2.87 19.06 3.79
C GLU A 117 3.38 17.65 4.15
N TYR A 118 4.19 17.01 3.29
CA TYR A 118 4.64 15.64 3.52
C TYR A 118 5.33 15.41 4.87
N GLU A 119 6.05 16.42 5.37
CA GLU A 119 6.71 16.32 6.68
C GLU A 119 5.72 16.21 7.83
N ASP A 120 4.58 16.91 7.76
CA ASP A 120 3.54 16.81 8.77
C ASP A 120 2.86 15.44 8.73
N VAL A 121 2.62 14.89 7.54
CA VAL A 121 2.13 13.52 7.39
C VAL A 121 3.08 12.52 8.02
N PHE A 122 4.38 12.62 7.73
CA PHE A 122 5.38 11.70 8.32
C PHE A 122 5.45 11.81 9.84
N LYS A 123 5.46 13.03 10.39
CA LYS A 123 5.48 13.26 11.85
C LYS A 123 4.23 12.70 12.55
N ILE A 124 3.06 12.85 11.92
CA ILE A 124 1.80 12.31 12.45
C ILE A 124 1.84 10.78 12.41
N MET A 125 2.25 10.17 11.30
CA MET A 125 2.42 8.72 11.20
C MET A 125 3.41 8.18 12.23
N GLU A 126 4.57 8.84 12.42
CA GLU A 126 5.54 8.46 13.46
C GLU A 126 4.93 8.51 14.86
N THR A 127 4.17 9.56 15.15
CA THR A 127 3.53 9.74 16.47
C THR A 127 2.56 8.61 16.75
N GLN A 128 1.76 8.22 15.78
CA GLN A 128 0.82 7.10 15.90
C GLN A 128 1.55 5.76 16.05
N MET A 129 2.62 5.54 15.28
CA MET A 129 3.43 4.32 15.41
C MET A 129 4.12 4.22 16.78
N LYS A 130 4.57 5.34 17.35
CA LYS A 130 5.15 5.41 18.72
C LYS A 130 4.12 5.17 19.81
N GLY A 131 2.93 5.72 19.64
CA GLY A 131 1.81 5.58 20.58
C GLY A 131 1.11 4.23 20.54
N ARG A 132 1.55 3.32 19.66
CA ARG A 132 0.94 2.00 19.51
C ARG A 132 1.01 1.19 20.79
N ASP A 133 -0.14 0.78 21.29
CA ASP A 133 -0.23 -0.21 22.37
C ASP A 133 0.20 -1.58 21.84
N ARG A 134 1.36 -2.06 22.31
CA ARG A 134 1.92 -3.35 21.89
C ARG A 134 1.14 -4.54 22.45
N SER A 135 0.33 -4.35 23.46
CA SER A 135 -0.53 -5.38 24.03
C SER A 135 -1.82 -5.58 23.24
N ASN A 136 -2.22 -4.59 22.43
CA ASN A 136 -3.39 -4.67 21.59
C ASN A 136 -3.09 -5.48 20.30
N PRO A 137 -3.69 -6.66 20.09
CA PRO A 137 -3.51 -7.44 18.88
C PRO A 137 -4.13 -6.76 17.64
N HIS A 138 -5.10 -5.86 17.86
CA HIS A 138 -5.82 -5.16 16.78
C HIS A 138 -5.14 -3.82 16.48
N HIS A 139 -4.09 -3.86 15.69
CA HIS A 139 -3.29 -2.70 15.32
C HIS A 139 -3.14 -2.57 13.81
N ALA A 140 -2.76 -1.38 13.36
CA ALA A 140 -2.35 -1.16 11.97
C ALA A 140 -0.83 -1.37 11.81
N THR A 141 -0.45 -2.12 10.79
CA THR A 141 0.95 -2.29 10.37
C THR A 141 1.11 -1.72 8.97
N TYR A 142 2.17 -0.98 8.75
CA TYR A 142 2.45 -0.35 7.46
C TYR A 142 3.58 -1.08 6.72
N LEU A 143 3.33 -1.41 5.45
CA LEU A 143 4.35 -1.87 4.50
C LEU A 143 4.58 -0.76 3.49
N MET A 144 5.77 -0.17 3.51
CA MET A 144 6.14 0.94 2.64
C MET A 144 7.10 0.43 1.56
N SER A 145 6.76 0.65 0.30
CA SER A 145 7.61 0.28 -0.84
C SER A 145 7.73 1.45 -1.82
N GLY A 146 8.86 1.53 -2.52
CA GLY A 146 9.11 2.55 -3.53
C GLY A 146 10.19 2.12 -4.50
N ALA A 147 10.03 2.51 -5.77
CA ALA A 147 10.97 2.19 -6.83
C ALA A 147 12.17 3.16 -6.88
N MET A 148 12.03 4.38 -6.37
CA MET A 148 13.09 5.39 -6.35
C MET A 148 14.01 5.20 -5.14
N VAL A 149 15.02 4.36 -5.28
CA VAL A 149 15.95 3.98 -4.19
C VAL A 149 16.53 5.18 -3.47
N ASN A 150 17.00 6.21 -4.19
CA ASN A 150 17.58 7.40 -3.58
C ASN A 150 16.56 8.19 -2.76
N ALA A 151 15.32 8.30 -3.23
CA ALA A 151 14.26 8.97 -2.48
C ALA A 151 13.88 8.20 -1.20
N MET A 152 13.81 6.86 -1.28
CA MET A 152 13.59 6.02 -0.09
C MET A 152 14.75 6.14 0.92
N LYS A 153 16.00 6.16 0.45
CA LYS A 153 17.15 6.40 1.32
C LYS A 153 17.09 7.79 1.96
N PHE A 154 16.73 8.81 1.22
CA PHE A 154 16.55 10.15 1.77
C PHE A 154 15.55 10.16 2.93
N ILE A 155 14.39 9.49 2.77
CA ILE A 155 13.36 9.41 3.82
C ILE A 155 13.88 8.67 5.06
N PHE A 156 14.41 7.47 4.89
CA PHE A 156 14.66 6.56 6.02
C PHE A 156 16.07 6.66 6.60
N GLU A 157 17.07 6.98 5.78
CA GLU A 157 18.47 7.00 6.19
C GLU A 157 18.99 8.43 6.44
N GLU A 158 18.75 9.38 5.54
CA GLU A 158 19.28 10.73 5.65
C GLU A 158 18.43 11.60 6.59
N LYS A 159 17.13 11.72 6.34
CA LYS A 159 16.21 12.47 7.19
C LYS A 159 15.82 11.69 8.44
N ARG A 160 16.01 10.36 8.42
CA ARG A 160 15.71 9.46 9.52
C ARG A 160 14.25 9.51 10.00
N TYR A 161 13.32 9.79 9.08
CA TYR A 161 11.92 9.58 9.39
C TYR A 161 11.68 8.11 9.74
N PHE A 162 10.77 7.85 10.65
CA PHE A 162 10.43 6.52 11.16
C PHE A 162 11.60 5.78 11.85
N TYR A 163 12.57 6.53 12.39
CA TYR A 163 13.73 5.94 13.05
C TYR A 163 13.33 5.00 14.18
N ARG A 164 13.82 3.76 14.15
CA ARG A 164 13.48 2.65 15.05
C ARG A 164 12.00 2.23 15.03
N LEU A 165 11.20 2.70 14.10
CA LEU A 165 9.79 2.34 13.95
C LEU A 165 9.56 1.34 12.82
N VAL A 166 10.46 1.29 11.86
CA VAL A 166 10.40 0.41 10.69
C VAL A 166 11.62 -0.50 10.62
N ASN A 167 11.43 -1.68 10.04
CA ASN A 167 12.50 -2.59 9.70
C ASN A 167 12.65 -2.63 8.17
N HIS A 168 13.88 -2.54 7.69
CA HIS A 168 14.17 -2.69 6.27
C HIS A 168 14.12 -4.18 5.90
N VAL A 169 13.27 -4.51 4.92
CA VAL A 169 13.19 -5.87 4.35
C VAL A 169 13.94 -5.85 3.02
N ALA A 170 15.11 -6.46 2.99
CA ALA A 170 15.86 -6.66 1.77
C ALA A 170 15.37 -7.92 1.06
N PHE A 171 15.11 -7.81 -0.24
CA PHE A 171 14.87 -8.98 -1.08
C PHE A 171 16.23 -9.51 -1.55
N SER A 172 16.48 -10.80 -1.33
CA SER A 172 17.58 -11.47 -1.97
C SER A 172 17.37 -11.51 -3.48
N PRO A 173 18.42 -11.31 -4.28
CA PRO A 173 18.33 -11.55 -5.72
C PRO A 173 17.79 -12.97 -5.97
N VAL A 174 16.84 -13.08 -6.90
CA VAL A 174 16.35 -14.39 -7.32
C VAL A 174 17.45 -15.05 -8.16
N ASP A 175 17.75 -16.33 -7.90
CA ASP A 175 18.75 -17.08 -8.67
C ASP A 175 18.27 -17.25 -10.13
N ASP A 176 19.20 -17.11 -11.06
CA ASP A 176 18.95 -17.31 -12.49
C ASP A 176 18.26 -18.65 -12.78
N LYS A 177 18.65 -19.70 -12.07
CA LYS A 177 18.03 -21.01 -12.17
C LYS A 177 16.54 -20.98 -11.79
N GLU A 178 16.20 -20.28 -10.72
CA GLU A 178 14.80 -20.15 -10.28
C GLU A 178 13.97 -19.33 -11.29
N ILE A 179 14.56 -18.27 -11.85
CA ILE A 179 13.92 -17.46 -12.91
C ILE A 179 13.63 -18.32 -14.13
N ILE A 180 14.62 -19.08 -14.60
CA ILE A 180 14.51 -19.96 -15.77
C ILE A 180 13.45 -21.03 -15.52
N GLU A 181 13.47 -21.68 -14.36
CA GLU A 181 12.48 -22.69 -14.00
C GLU A 181 11.06 -22.12 -13.92
N HIS A 182 10.90 -20.91 -13.37
CA HIS A 182 9.62 -20.22 -13.32
C HIS A 182 9.04 -20.00 -14.72
N ILE A 183 9.84 -19.49 -15.65
CA ILE A 183 9.43 -19.24 -17.03
C ILE A 183 9.10 -20.55 -17.75
N VAL A 184 9.97 -21.53 -17.69
CA VAL A 184 9.77 -22.83 -18.35
C VAL A 184 8.49 -23.51 -17.82
N LYS A 185 8.27 -23.51 -16.51
CA LYS A 185 7.04 -24.06 -15.89
C LYS A 185 5.80 -23.24 -16.25
N GLY A 186 5.93 -21.91 -16.30
CA GLY A 186 4.82 -21.01 -16.68
C GLY A 186 4.34 -21.28 -18.10
N PHE A 187 5.25 -21.46 -19.06
CA PHE A 187 4.94 -21.82 -20.44
C PHE A 187 4.26 -23.18 -20.55
N LEU A 188 4.80 -24.18 -19.85
CA LEU A 188 4.23 -25.53 -19.87
C LEU A 188 2.83 -25.56 -19.28
N ASN A 189 2.64 -24.93 -18.13
CA ASN A 189 1.37 -24.94 -17.38
C ASN A 189 0.31 -24.02 -18.01
N GLY A 190 0.72 -22.85 -18.54
CA GLY A 190 -0.21 -21.87 -19.11
C GLY A 190 -0.59 -22.11 -20.56
N MET A 191 0.35 -22.59 -21.38
CA MET A 191 0.16 -22.73 -22.82
C MET A 191 0.31 -24.17 -23.33
N GLY A 192 0.71 -25.12 -22.48
CA GLY A 192 1.01 -26.50 -22.91
C GLY A 192 2.22 -26.60 -23.86
N LYS A 193 3.05 -25.56 -23.94
CA LYS A 193 4.22 -25.47 -24.81
C LYS A 193 5.51 -25.55 -24.01
N SER A 194 6.55 -26.14 -24.61
CA SER A 194 7.90 -26.11 -24.07
C SER A 194 8.60 -24.79 -24.42
N PHE A 195 9.25 -24.18 -23.46
CA PHE A 195 10.14 -23.04 -23.67
C PHE A 195 11.60 -23.52 -23.72
N ASP A 196 12.40 -23.06 -24.68
CA ASP A 196 13.79 -23.45 -24.80
C ASP A 196 14.60 -22.91 -23.62
N ARG A 197 15.15 -23.83 -22.82
CA ARG A 197 15.93 -23.50 -21.63
C ARG A 197 17.21 -22.71 -21.94
N ASN A 198 17.85 -22.97 -23.08
CA ASN A 198 19.06 -22.25 -23.49
C ASN A 198 18.73 -20.80 -23.88
N LEU A 199 17.58 -20.60 -24.54
CA LEU A 199 17.08 -19.26 -24.85
C LEU A 199 16.79 -18.49 -23.55
N ALA A 200 16.17 -19.13 -22.56
CA ALA A 200 15.93 -18.52 -21.24
C ALA A 200 17.22 -18.16 -20.54
N MET A 201 18.25 -19.03 -20.58
CA MET A 201 19.57 -18.74 -20.01
C MET A 201 20.25 -17.55 -20.70
N GLY A 202 20.24 -17.51 -22.03
CA GLY A 202 20.77 -16.38 -22.80
C GLY A 202 20.06 -15.06 -22.47
N ALA A 203 18.75 -15.09 -22.33
CA ALA A 203 17.95 -13.94 -21.93
C ALA A 203 18.25 -13.48 -20.49
N CYS A 204 18.40 -14.40 -19.52
CA CYS A 204 18.82 -14.06 -18.17
C CYS A 204 20.16 -13.31 -18.15
N SER A 205 21.13 -13.81 -18.90
CA SER A 205 22.43 -13.15 -19.03
C SER A 205 22.30 -11.76 -19.67
N LEU A 206 21.54 -11.63 -20.76
CA LEU A 206 21.34 -10.36 -21.47
C LEU A 206 20.62 -9.31 -20.61
N PHE A 207 19.58 -9.72 -19.91
CA PHE A 207 18.75 -8.83 -19.08
C PHE A 207 19.22 -8.74 -17.63
N LYS A 208 20.37 -9.31 -17.28
CA LYS A 208 20.93 -9.33 -15.93
C LYS A 208 19.90 -9.82 -14.90
N SER A 209 19.18 -10.86 -15.25
CA SER A 209 18.17 -11.51 -14.41
C SER A 209 17.02 -10.61 -13.98
N ASN A 210 16.75 -9.56 -14.75
CA ASN A 210 15.62 -8.67 -14.47
C ASN A 210 14.29 -9.37 -14.81
N LEU A 211 13.52 -9.70 -13.78
CA LEU A 211 12.27 -10.45 -13.89
C LEU A 211 11.23 -9.76 -14.80
N TRP A 212 11.20 -8.43 -14.84
CA TRP A 212 10.26 -7.71 -15.69
C TRP A 212 10.55 -7.98 -17.17
N TYR A 213 11.82 -7.86 -17.58
CA TYR A 213 12.22 -8.15 -18.97
C TYR A 213 12.05 -9.63 -19.29
N MET A 214 12.36 -10.52 -18.34
CA MET A 214 12.20 -11.96 -18.53
C MET A 214 10.73 -12.36 -18.73
N ASN A 215 9.82 -11.80 -17.95
CA ASN A 215 8.38 -12.03 -18.11
C ASN A 215 7.83 -11.44 -19.41
N HIS A 216 8.34 -10.27 -19.85
CA HIS A 216 7.95 -9.69 -21.13
C HIS A 216 8.42 -10.55 -22.30
N LEU A 217 9.66 -11.05 -22.27
CA LEU A 217 10.16 -11.97 -23.29
C LEU A 217 9.29 -13.24 -23.37
N ALA A 218 8.86 -13.74 -22.22
CA ALA A 218 8.02 -14.92 -22.16
C ALA A 218 6.57 -14.67 -22.62
N ALA A 219 6.11 -13.43 -22.67
CA ALA A 219 4.75 -13.06 -23.07
C ALA A 219 4.60 -12.80 -24.59
N ILE A 220 5.71 -12.71 -25.35
CA ILE A 220 5.74 -12.54 -26.81
C ILE A 220 5.67 -13.90 -27.49
#